data_024f9fb6e9f00990b1d55c9110eda847
#
_entry.id   024f9fb6e9f00990b1d55c9110eda847
#
_cell.length_a   1.000
_cell.length_b   1.000
_cell.length_c   1.000
_cell.angle_alpha   90.00
_cell.angle_beta   90.00
_cell.angle_gamma   90.00
#
_symmetry.space_group_name_H-M   'P 1'
#
loop_
_entity.id
_entity.type
_entity.pdbx_description
1 polymer ?
#
loop_
_entity_poly.entity_id
_entity_poly.type
_entity_poly.pdbx_seq_one_letter_code
_entity_poly.pdbx_strand_id
1 'polypeptide(L)'
;AVFPGANIILLPGAAETLWDISVDGKTVGAARRLKLDAPVWARPAFGLEINLEAIEQPTARPRAYRPIPATPRAQVDLALVAATTVTAEQIEAVIKREAGDLLETLTLFDEFVGRGIPEGSRSLAWALTFRHPERTLKDQEVQGRTEKIVRALEGELGARQRTA
;
A
#
# COMPACT_ATOMS: atom_id res chain seq x y z
N ALA A 1 4.83 -5.08 -13.49
CA ALA A 1 5.16 -6.12 -12.50
C ALA A 1 6.21 -7.06 -13.11
N VAL A 2 7.28 -7.35 -12.37
CA VAL A 2 8.37 -8.24 -12.84
C VAL A 2 7.89 -9.70 -12.88
N PHE A 3 6.94 -10.05 -12.00
CA PHE A 3 6.36 -11.39 -11.87
C PHE A 3 4.84 -11.32 -11.86
N PRO A 4 4.19 -11.23 -13.03
CA PRO A 4 2.73 -11.14 -13.10
C PRO A 4 2.09 -12.47 -12.67
N GLY A 5 1.23 -12.42 -11.65
CA GLY A 5 0.48 -13.56 -11.13
C GLY A 5 1.19 -14.41 -10.09
N ALA A 6 2.42 -14.08 -9.71
CA ALA A 6 3.12 -14.74 -8.61
C ALA A 6 2.61 -14.23 -7.25
N ASN A 7 2.52 -15.14 -6.28
CA ASN A 7 2.22 -14.78 -4.89
C ASN A 7 3.52 -14.41 -4.19
N ILE A 8 3.74 -13.10 -3.97
CA ILE A 8 4.93 -12.58 -3.32
C ILE A 8 4.60 -12.29 -1.86
N ILE A 9 5.34 -12.91 -0.94
CA ILE A 9 5.19 -12.74 0.49
C ILE A 9 6.53 -12.27 1.08
N LEU A 10 6.47 -11.27 1.95
CA LEU A 10 7.59 -10.81 2.76
C LEU A 10 7.45 -11.44 4.15
N LEU A 11 8.40 -12.29 4.52
CA LEU A 11 8.45 -12.94 5.82
C LEU A 11 9.48 -12.23 6.70
N PRO A 12 9.25 -12.05 8.01
CA PRO A 12 10.25 -11.51 8.90
C PRO A 12 11.54 -12.33 8.81
N GLY A 13 12.65 -11.67 8.51
CA GLY A 13 13.94 -12.32 8.41
C GLY A 13 14.59 -12.57 9.77
N ALA A 14 15.65 -13.39 9.80
CA ALA A 14 16.45 -13.65 10.99
C ALA A 14 17.75 -12.85 10.98
N ALA A 15 18.29 -12.53 12.15
CA ALA A 15 19.55 -11.82 12.35
C ALA A 15 19.62 -10.44 11.65
N GLU A 16 20.48 -10.30 10.64
CA GLU A 16 20.67 -9.03 9.89
C GLU A 16 19.70 -8.88 8.72
N THR A 17 18.86 -9.88 8.46
CA THR A 17 17.84 -9.86 7.42
C THR A 17 16.56 -9.23 7.97
N LEU A 18 16.05 -8.21 7.33
CA LEU A 18 14.77 -7.59 7.69
C LEU A 18 13.60 -8.42 7.18
N TRP A 19 13.70 -8.86 5.93
CA TRP A 19 12.65 -9.61 5.25
C TRP A 19 13.26 -10.71 4.39
N ASP A 20 12.74 -11.90 4.49
CA ASP A 20 12.90 -12.94 3.50
C ASP A 20 11.81 -12.80 2.43
N ILE A 21 12.21 -12.90 1.16
CA ILE A 21 11.29 -12.75 0.03
C ILE A 21 10.93 -14.12 -0.48
N SER A 22 9.66 -14.46 -0.38
CA SER A 22 9.12 -15.70 -0.89
C SER A 22 8.26 -15.45 -2.12
N VAL A 23 8.45 -16.26 -3.16
CA VAL A 23 7.62 -16.29 -4.37
C VAL A 23 7.04 -17.70 -4.47
N ASP A 24 5.72 -17.80 -4.49
CA ASP A 24 4.97 -19.06 -4.56
C ASP A 24 5.44 -20.10 -3.51
N GLY A 25 5.74 -19.63 -2.29
CA GLY A 25 6.18 -20.45 -1.17
C GLY A 25 7.67 -20.78 -1.14
N LYS A 26 8.46 -20.36 -2.12
CA LYS A 26 9.92 -20.56 -2.17
C LYS A 26 10.65 -19.27 -1.85
N THR A 27 11.57 -19.29 -0.87
CA THR A 27 12.43 -18.14 -0.58
C THR A 27 13.41 -17.91 -1.73
N VAL A 28 13.36 -16.72 -2.32
CA VAL A 28 14.12 -16.33 -3.50
C VAL A 28 15.05 -15.15 -3.28
N GLY A 29 14.98 -14.53 -2.11
CA GLY A 29 15.79 -13.36 -1.82
C GLY A 29 15.60 -12.82 -0.43
N ALA A 30 16.26 -11.70 -0.14
CA ALA A 30 16.18 -11.04 1.14
C ALA A 30 16.36 -9.52 1.03
N ALA A 31 15.75 -8.81 1.96
CA ALA A 31 16.00 -7.39 2.20
C ALA A 31 16.80 -7.22 3.49
N ARG A 32 17.85 -6.39 3.46
CA ARG A 32 18.75 -6.17 4.59
C ARG A 32 19.01 -4.69 4.79
N ARG A 33 19.27 -4.30 6.03
CA ARG A 33 19.85 -3.00 6.30
C ARG A 33 21.34 -3.02 5.95
N LEU A 34 21.76 -2.07 5.13
CA LEU A 34 23.17 -1.97 4.74
C LEU A 34 23.96 -1.19 5.82
N LYS A 35 25.12 -1.74 6.20
CA LYS A 35 26.10 -1.04 7.03
C LYS A 35 27.00 -0.24 6.09
N LEU A 36 26.62 1.00 5.82
CA LEU A 36 27.44 1.90 5.01
C LEU A 36 28.24 2.83 5.92
N ASP A 37 29.47 3.13 5.52
CA ASP A 37 30.23 4.25 6.07
C ASP A 37 29.64 5.55 5.51
N ALA A 38 28.63 6.06 6.21
CA ALA A 38 27.84 7.19 5.79
C ALA A 38 27.82 8.27 6.87
N PRO A 39 27.71 9.55 6.51
CA PRO A 39 27.62 10.64 7.49
C PRO A 39 26.47 10.46 8.47
N VAL A 40 26.60 10.96 9.69
CA VAL A 40 25.63 10.81 10.79
C VAL A 40 24.19 11.26 10.41
N TRP A 41 24.09 12.22 9.48
CA TRP A 41 22.82 12.74 8.98
C TRP A 41 22.20 11.89 7.86
N ALA A 42 22.92 10.89 7.33
CA ALA A 42 22.40 10.02 6.29
C ALA A 42 21.31 9.07 6.86
N ARG A 43 20.24 8.90 6.09
CA ARG A 43 19.19 7.94 6.43
C ARG A 43 19.71 6.51 6.27
N PRO A 44 19.15 5.53 7.01
CA PRO A 44 19.54 4.15 6.82
C PRO A 44 19.30 3.70 5.37
N ALA A 45 20.28 2.98 4.83
CA ALA A 45 20.19 2.37 3.51
C ALA A 45 19.79 0.90 3.63
N PHE A 46 19.00 0.45 2.67
CA PHE A 46 18.54 -0.92 2.57
C PHE A 46 18.92 -1.51 1.22
N GLY A 47 19.26 -2.79 1.21
CA GLY A 47 19.55 -3.55 0.00
C GLY A 47 18.53 -4.67 -0.19
N LEU A 48 18.19 -4.91 -1.44
CA LEU A 48 17.33 -6.01 -1.87
C LEU A 48 18.13 -6.91 -2.81
N GLU A 49 18.15 -8.19 -2.52
CA GLU A 49 18.78 -9.21 -3.37
C GLU A 49 17.75 -10.29 -3.72
N ILE A 50 17.60 -10.58 -5.01
CA ILE A 50 16.67 -11.61 -5.50
C ILE A 50 17.43 -12.53 -6.47
N ASN A 51 17.37 -13.83 -6.21
CA ASN A 51 17.85 -14.84 -7.15
C ASN A 51 16.76 -15.11 -8.19
N LEU A 52 16.93 -14.57 -9.40
CA LEU A 52 15.98 -14.73 -10.49
C LEU A 52 15.94 -16.15 -11.06
N GLU A 53 17.04 -16.92 -10.95
CA GLU A 53 17.09 -18.30 -11.42
C GLU A 53 16.28 -19.25 -10.52
N ALA A 54 16.08 -18.85 -9.27
CA ALA A 54 15.26 -19.61 -8.32
C ALA A 54 13.76 -19.46 -8.57
N ILE A 55 13.35 -18.53 -9.44
CA ILE A 55 11.95 -18.24 -9.74
C ILE A 55 11.60 -18.92 -11.06
N GLU A 56 10.62 -19.82 -11.01
CA GLU A 56 10.06 -20.37 -12.25
C GLU A 56 9.47 -19.24 -13.08
N GLN A 57 10.00 -19.07 -14.27
CA GLN A 57 9.47 -18.06 -15.18
C GLN A 57 8.03 -18.41 -15.52
N PRO A 58 7.05 -17.57 -15.20
CA PRO A 58 5.68 -17.83 -15.58
C PRO A 58 5.63 -17.93 -17.10
N THR A 59 5.11 -19.05 -17.60
CA THR A 59 4.77 -19.17 -19.03
C THR A 59 3.99 -17.93 -19.42
N ALA A 60 4.46 -17.20 -20.42
CA ALA A 60 3.87 -15.94 -20.88
C ALA A 60 2.37 -16.17 -21.12
N ARG A 61 1.55 -15.79 -20.15
CA ARG A 61 0.10 -15.80 -20.32
C ARG A 61 -0.25 -14.60 -21.19
N PRO A 62 -0.96 -14.80 -22.31
CA PRO A 62 -1.43 -13.67 -23.10
C PRO A 62 -2.23 -12.75 -22.17
N ARG A 63 -1.90 -11.46 -22.20
CA ARG A 63 -2.67 -10.47 -21.41
C ARG A 63 -4.10 -10.48 -21.93
N ALA A 64 -5.05 -10.87 -21.09
CA ALA A 64 -6.45 -10.75 -21.44
C ALA A 64 -6.77 -9.28 -21.74
N TYR A 65 -7.37 -9.02 -22.87
CA TYR A 65 -7.89 -7.70 -23.21
C TYR A 65 -8.87 -7.25 -22.12
N ARG A 66 -8.62 -6.09 -21.55
CA ARG A 66 -9.58 -5.42 -20.67
C ARG A 66 -10.11 -4.19 -21.42
N PRO A 67 -11.44 -4.11 -21.65
CA PRO A 67 -12.01 -2.91 -22.25
C PRO A 67 -11.62 -1.66 -21.47
N ILE A 68 -11.34 -0.58 -22.18
CA ILE A 68 -11.14 0.71 -21.54
C ILE A 68 -12.47 1.13 -20.90
N PRO A 69 -12.50 1.44 -19.60
CA PRO A 69 -13.74 1.85 -18.95
C PRO A 69 -14.32 3.11 -19.60
N ALA A 70 -15.60 3.05 -19.96
CA ALA A 70 -16.30 4.18 -20.59
C ALA A 70 -16.80 5.21 -19.56
N THR A 71 -16.79 4.88 -18.27
CA THR A 71 -17.29 5.74 -17.19
C THR A 71 -16.16 6.57 -16.58
N PRO A 72 -16.42 7.84 -16.19
CA PRO A 72 -15.43 8.67 -15.52
C PRO A 72 -15.07 8.11 -14.15
N ARG A 73 -13.82 8.31 -13.74
CA ARG A 73 -13.34 8.00 -12.40
C ARG A 73 -13.58 9.19 -11.47
N ALA A 74 -13.83 8.91 -10.18
CA ALA A 74 -13.77 9.88 -9.10
C ALA A 74 -12.52 9.61 -8.25
N GLN A 75 -11.75 10.65 -7.95
CA GLN A 75 -10.51 10.53 -7.20
C GLN A 75 -10.61 11.31 -5.90
N VAL A 76 -10.14 10.68 -4.80
CA VAL A 76 -10.12 11.27 -3.46
C VAL A 76 -8.77 11.02 -2.84
N ASP A 77 -8.15 12.08 -2.33
CA ASP A 77 -6.92 11.98 -1.54
C ASP A 77 -7.30 12.00 -0.05
N LEU A 78 -6.78 11.04 0.69
CA LEU A 78 -7.07 10.84 2.10
C LEU A 78 -5.77 10.83 2.90
N ALA A 79 -5.52 11.89 3.67
CA ALA A 79 -4.41 11.95 4.61
C ALA A 79 -4.86 11.46 6.00
N LEU A 80 -4.14 10.50 6.56
CA LEU A 80 -4.44 9.85 7.83
C LEU A 80 -3.27 10.00 8.81
N VAL A 81 -3.55 10.36 10.04
CA VAL A 81 -2.59 10.28 11.15
C VAL A 81 -2.86 9.01 11.93
N ALA A 82 -1.85 8.15 12.04
CA ALA A 82 -1.92 6.89 12.75
C ALA A 82 -0.67 6.66 13.61
N ALA A 83 -0.78 5.87 14.66
CA ALA A 83 0.37 5.44 15.45
C ALA A 83 1.36 4.67 14.56
N THR A 84 2.66 4.79 14.83
CA THR A 84 3.72 4.09 14.05
C THR A 84 3.63 2.57 14.15
N THR A 85 2.92 2.04 15.15
CA THR A 85 2.61 0.61 15.33
C THR A 85 1.55 0.09 14.35
N VAL A 86 0.72 0.99 13.81
CA VAL A 86 -0.28 0.63 12.79
C VAL A 86 0.42 0.55 11.44
N THR A 87 0.35 -0.62 10.80
CA THR A 87 0.99 -0.83 9.51
C THR A 87 0.18 -0.25 8.36
N ALA A 88 0.85 0.10 7.25
CA ALA A 88 0.16 0.54 6.04
C ALA A 88 -0.76 -0.57 5.50
N GLU A 89 -0.38 -1.84 5.63
CA GLU A 89 -1.17 -2.99 5.23
C GLU A 89 -2.50 -3.08 6.00
N GLN A 90 -2.49 -2.82 7.32
CA GLN A 90 -3.73 -2.79 8.12
C GLN A 90 -4.68 -1.69 7.65
N ILE A 91 -4.15 -0.49 7.37
CA ILE A 91 -4.93 0.64 6.83
C ILE A 91 -5.49 0.28 5.46
N GLU A 92 -4.66 -0.27 4.58
CA GLU A 92 -5.04 -0.71 3.23
C GLU A 92 -6.18 -1.74 3.28
N ALA A 93 -6.09 -2.73 4.17
CA ALA A 93 -7.11 -3.76 4.35
C ALA A 93 -8.47 -3.16 4.75
N VAL A 94 -8.49 -2.21 5.69
CA VAL A 94 -9.72 -1.52 6.09
C VAL A 94 -10.27 -0.69 4.94
N ILE A 95 -9.42 0.09 4.24
CA ILE A 95 -9.86 0.90 3.09
C ILE A 95 -10.49 0.01 2.02
N LYS A 96 -9.83 -1.08 1.61
CA LYS A 96 -10.34 -2.00 0.58
C LYS A 96 -11.67 -2.61 0.98
N ARG A 97 -11.80 -3.05 2.21
CA ARG A 97 -13.04 -3.65 2.72
C ARG A 97 -14.21 -2.65 2.69
N GLU A 98 -14.00 -1.44 3.19
CA GLU A 98 -15.05 -0.44 3.29
C GLU A 98 -15.37 0.25 1.95
N ALA A 99 -14.38 0.40 1.10
CA ALA A 99 -14.57 0.93 -0.26
C ALA A 99 -15.33 -0.05 -1.16
N GLY A 100 -15.11 -1.36 -1.00
CA GLY A 100 -15.79 -2.41 -1.78
C GLY A 100 -15.50 -2.33 -3.28
N ASP A 101 -16.42 -2.84 -4.08
CA ASP A 101 -16.26 -3.03 -5.54
C ASP A 101 -16.12 -1.73 -6.35
N LEU A 102 -16.42 -0.59 -5.75
CA LEU A 102 -16.24 0.70 -6.41
C LEU A 102 -14.80 1.19 -6.40
N LEU A 103 -13.91 0.61 -5.58
CA LEU A 103 -12.51 0.97 -5.53
C LEU A 103 -11.74 0.36 -6.70
N GLU A 104 -11.35 1.20 -7.66
CA GLU A 104 -10.55 0.77 -8.80
C GLU A 104 -9.06 0.68 -8.46
N THR A 105 -8.52 1.71 -7.78
CA THR A 105 -7.12 1.74 -7.34
C THR A 105 -6.98 2.39 -5.97
N LEU A 106 -5.98 1.93 -5.23
CA LEU A 106 -5.55 2.48 -3.95
C LEU A 106 -4.03 2.58 -3.96
N THR A 107 -3.50 3.76 -3.66
CA THR A 107 -2.06 4.01 -3.66
C THR A 107 -1.67 4.84 -2.44
N LEU A 108 -0.73 4.33 -1.65
CA LEU A 108 -0.01 5.13 -0.65
C LEU A 108 1.06 5.92 -1.40
N PHE A 109 0.98 7.25 -1.40
CA PHE A 109 1.88 8.09 -2.17
C PHE A 109 2.79 8.99 -1.33
N ASP A 110 2.46 9.19 -0.03
CA ASP A 110 3.30 9.99 0.85
C ASP A 110 3.25 9.50 2.30
N GLU A 111 4.38 9.63 3.00
CA GLU A 111 4.53 9.41 4.42
C GLU A 111 5.28 10.59 5.04
N PHE A 112 4.71 11.18 6.08
CA PHE A 112 5.32 12.31 6.76
C PHE A 112 5.38 12.09 8.27
N VAL A 113 6.56 12.35 8.84
CA VAL A 113 6.82 12.39 10.29
C VAL A 113 7.46 13.72 10.59
N GLY A 114 6.94 14.49 11.52
CA GLY A 114 7.52 15.79 11.86
C GLY A 114 6.54 16.75 12.51
N ARG A 115 6.83 18.04 12.39
CA ARG A 115 6.06 19.10 13.04
C ARG A 115 4.58 19.02 12.64
N GLY A 116 3.69 19.02 13.64
CA GLY A 116 2.25 18.92 13.45
C GLY A 116 1.70 17.48 13.49
N ILE A 117 2.57 16.47 13.63
CA ILE A 117 2.18 15.09 13.87
C ILE A 117 2.52 14.73 15.33
N PRO A 118 1.62 14.09 16.10
CA PRO A 118 1.89 13.66 17.46
C PRO A 118 3.10 12.73 17.51
N GLU A 119 3.85 12.79 18.64
CA GLU A 119 4.96 11.87 18.89
C GLU A 119 4.47 10.41 18.84
N GLY A 120 5.25 9.52 18.24
CA GLY A 120 4.88 8.12 18.04
C GLY A 120 3.84 7.88 16.93
N SER A 121 3.50 8.93 16.17
CA SER A 121 2.57 8.86 15.04
C SER A 121 3.22 9.28 13.73
N ARG A 122 2.55 8.95 12.63
CA ARG A 122 2.92 9.38 11.27
C ARG A 122 1.67 9.73 10.46
N SER A 123 1.83 10.58 9.47
CA SER A 123 0.80 10.89 8.48
C SER A 123 1.04 10.06 7.24
N LEU A 124 0.02 9.37 6.77
CA LEU A 124 0.04 8.56 5.54
C LEU A 124 -0.98 9.12 4.56
N ALA A 125 -0.57 9.43 3.33
CA ALA A 125 -1.44 9.98 2.30
C ALA A 125 -1.77 8.93 1.24
N TRP A 126 -3.06 8.69 1.06
CA TRP A 126 -3.62 7.69 0.17
C TRP A 126 -4.41 8.33 -0.95
N ALA A 127 -4.17 7.90 -2.19
CA ALA A 127 -5.01 8.22 -3.33
C ALA A 127 -5.98 7.07 -3.61
N LEU A 128 -7.27 7.35 -3.51
CA LEU A 128 -8.36 6.43 -3.79
C LEU A 128 -9.00 6.80 -5.12
N THR A 129 -9.09 5.85 -6.03
CA THR A 129 -9.82 6.03 -7.29
C THR A 129 -11.06 5.15 -7.25
N PHE A 130 -12.22 5.77 -7.38
CA PHE A 130 -13.50 5.09 -7.45
C PHE A 130 -14.05 5.10 -8.86
N ARG A 131 -14.67 4.01 -9.28
CA ARG A 131 -15.35 3.89 -10.56
C ARG A 131 -16.48 2.88 -10.50
N HIS A 132 -17.59 3.19 -11.17
CA HIS A 132 -18.63 2.21 -11.44
C HIS A 132 -18.51 1.76 -12.90
N PRO A 133 -18.64 0.46 -13.21
CA PRO A 133 -18.44 -0.05 -14.58
C PRO A 133 -19.47 0.49 -15.59
N GLU A 134 -20.69 0.79 -15.17
CA GLU A 134 -21.82 1.08 -16.05
C GLU A 134 -22.35 2.52 -15.99
N ARG A 135 -21.98 3.29 -14.95
CA ARG A 135 -22.50 4.66 -14.77
C ARG A 135 -21.50 5.58 -14.09
N THR A 136 -21.73 6.87 -14.20
CA THR A 136 -21.01 7.88 -13.42
C THR A 136 -21.42 7.79 -11.95
N LEU A 137 -20.44 7.86 -11.05
CA LEU A 137 -20.67 8.00 -9.61
C LEU A 137 -21.12 9.42 -9.29
N LYS A 138 -22.07 9.54 -8.35
CA LYS A 138 -22.48 10.85 -7.80
C LYS A 138 -21.51 11.25 -6.67
N ASP A 139 -21.25 12.52 -6.50
CA ASP A 139 -20.36 13.05 -5.45
C ASP A 139 -20.78 12.57 -4.06
N GLN A 140 -22.09 12.53 -3.77
CA GLN A 140 -22.61 12.01 -2.50
C GLN A 140 -22.28 10.54 -2.25
N GLU A 141 -22.22 9.71 -3.30
CA GLU A 141 -21.85 8.29 -3.16
C GLU A 141 -20.36 8.16 -2.78
N VAL A 142 -19.51 8.94 -3.44
CA VAL A 142 -18.06 8.98 -3.16
C VAL A 142 -17.81 9.53 -1.76
N GLN A 143 -18.45 10.62 -1.40
CA GLN A 143 -18.34 11.23 -0.08
C GLN A 143 -18.81 10.25 1.03
N GLY A 144 -20.00 9.67 0.88
CA GLY A 144 -20.52 8.72 1.87
C GLY A 144 -19.64 7.48 2.03
N ARG A 145 -19.00 7.02 0.95
CA ARG A 145 -18.04 5.93 1.00
C ARG A 145 -16.77 6.33 1.74
N THR A 146 -16.24 7.52 1.45
CA THR A 146 -15.05 8.07 2.13
C THR A 146 -15.30 8.25 3.63
N GLU A 147 -16.45 8.79 4.02
CA GLU A 147 -16.84 8.93 5.43
C GLU A 147 -16.95 7.60 6.15
N LYS A 148 -17.44 6.56 5.47
CA LYS A 148 -17.50 5.20 6.01
C LYS A 148 -16.11 4.64 6.26
N ILE A 149 -15.19 4.82 5.31
CA ILE A 149 -13.79 4.43 5.42
C ILE A 149 -13.14 5.11 6.63
N VAL A 150 -13.27 6.43 6.74
CA VAL A 150 -12.67 7.21 7.84
C VAL A 150 -13.19 6.75 9.19
N ARG A 151 -14.51 6.54 9.33
CA ARG A 151 -15.11 6.03 10.58
C ARG A 151 -14.58 4.65 10.96
N ALA A 152 -14.44 3.74 10.00
CA ALA A 152 -13.90 2.42 10.26
C ALA A 152 -12.41 2.47 10.68
N LEU A 153 -11.60 3.29 10.00
CA LEU A 153 -10.19 3.49 10.35
C LEU A 153 -10.01 4.08 11.74
N GLU A 154 -10.84 5.05 12.12
CA GLU A 154 -10.81 5.64 13.46
C GLU A 154 -11.23 4.64 14.53
N GLY A 155 -12.31 3.89 14.28
CA GLY A 155 -12.84 2.92 15.26
C GLY A 155 -11.95 1.69 15.46
N GLU A 156 -11.33 1.18 14.38
CA GLU A 156 -10.56 -0.06 14.45
C GLU A 156 -9.06 0.16 14.73
N LEU A 157 -8.49 1.21 14.14
CA LEU A 157 -7.04 1.46 14.17
C LEU A 157 -6.65 2.76 14.88
N GLY A 158 -7.62 3.57 15.32
CA GLY A 158 -7.37 4.90 15.88
C GLY A 158 -6.76 5.87 14.85
N ALA A 159 -6.80 5.52 13.56
CA ALA A 159 -6.28 6.37 12.50
C ALA A 159 -7.27 7.48 12.16
N ARG A 160 -6.84 8.75 12.28
CA ARG A 160 -7.70 9.92 12.11
C ARG A 160 -7.38 10.68 10.84
N GLN A 161 -8.40 11.21 10.21
CA GLN A 161 -8.19 12.08 9.06
C GLN A 161 -7.45 13.35 9.50
N ARG A 162 -6.38 13.67 8.77
CA ARG A 162 -5.67 14.93 8.96
C ARG A 162 -6.46 16.04 8.29
N THR A 163 -7.00 16.94 9.07
CA THR A 163 -7.52 18.23 8.58
C THR A 163 -6.36 19.21 8.44
N ALA A 164 -6.32 19.95 7.34
CA ALA A 164 -5.32 20.97 7.05
C ALA A 164 -5.37 22.12 8.06
#